data_130bda2ce67be731213c2fce10d2956b
#
_entry.id   130bda2ce67be731213c2fce10d2956b
#
_cell.length_a   1.000
_cell.length_b   1.000
_cell.length_c   1.000
_cell.angle_alpha   90.00
_cell.angle_beta   90.00
_cell.angle_gamma   90.00
#
_symmetry.space_group_name_H-M   'P 1'
#
loop_
_entity.id
_entity.type
_entity.pdbx_description
1 polymer ?
#
loop_
_entity_poly.entity_id
_entity_poly.type
_entity_poly.pdbx_seq_one_letter_code
_entity_poly.pdbx_strand_id
1 'polypeptide(L)'
;YVFVHGWIPCNNRHGWSANYYSPIEDWREVGESGWKEARWINGMLAYSYGVAEQNKTIICGHWHCSWGHCRLEGACSEFGKDSDFSPFYADGIIAIDGCTAFSGKVNCIVLENI
;
A
#
# COMPACT_ATOMS: atom_id res chain seq x y z
N TYR A 1 -11.58 9.07 3.57
CA TYR A 1 -10.61 8.41 2.69
C TYR A 1 -9.41 9.30 2.45
N VAL A 2 -8.22 8.69 2.37
CA VAL A 2 -6.97 9.35 1.98
C VAL A 2 -6.46 8.66 0.72
N PHE A 3 -6.23 9.42 -0.32
CA PHE A 3 -5.75 8.88 -1.62
C PHE A 3 -4.27 9.20 -1.78
N VAL A 4 -3.47 8.19 -2.02
CA VAL A 4 -2.02 8.34 -2.22
C VAL A 4 -1.55 7.45 -3.38
N HIS A 5 -0.37 7.75 -3.93
CA HIS A 5 0.22 6.87 -4.94
C HIS A 5 0.85 5.64 -4.29
N GLY A 6 1.85 5.78 -3.46
CA GLY A 6 2.47 4.69 -2.69
C GLY A 6 1.89 4.57 -1.30
N TRP A 7 2.30 5.47 -0.40
CA TRP A 7 1.79 5.51 0.97
C TRP A 7 1.84 6.94 1.53
N ILE A 8 1.41 7.10 2.77
CA ILE A 8 1.62 8.34 3.51
C ILE A 8 3.09 8.43 3.95
N PRO A 9 3.63 9.65 4.10
CA PRO A 9 4.97 9.81 4.64
C PRO A 9 5.15 9.13 6.00
N CYS A 10 6.26 8.44 6.15
CA CYS A 10 6.61 7.74 7.38
C CYS A 10 8.12 7.64 7.52
N ASN A 11 8.58 7.27 8.70
CA ASN A 11 9.98 6.94 8.89
C ASN A 11 10.28 5.63 8.16
N ASN A 12 11.34 5.65 7.36
CA ASN A 12 11.80 4.48 6.63
C ASN A 12 13.27 4.24 6.98
N ARG A 13 13.55 3.12 7.60
CA ARG A 13 14.91 2.70 7.93
C ARG A 13 15.27 1.48 7.11
N HIS A 14 16.39 1.57 6.41
CA HIS A 14 16.95 0.45 5.67
C HIS A 14 17.81 -0.38 6.63
N GLY A 15 17.40 -1.60 6.92
CA GLY A 15 18.17 -2.57 7.66
C GLY A 15 18.94 -3.52 6.72
N TRP A 16 19.79 -4.37 7.29
CA TRP A 16 20.60 -5.35 6.54
C TRP A 16 19.77 -6.35 5.72
N SER A 17 18.58 -6.66 6.17
CA SER A 17 17.74 -7.69 5.54
C SER A 17 16.31 -7.22 5.22
N ALA A 18 15.90 -6.05 5.69
CA ALA A 18 14.55 -5.56 5.49
C ALA A 18 14.43 -4.05 5.71
N ASN A 19 13.43 -3.45 5.10
CA ASN A 19 13.02 -2.10 5.40
C ASN A 19 12.08 -2.10 6.60
N TYR A 20 12.26 -1.14 7.49
CA TYR A 20 11.39 -0.92 8.64
C TYR A 20 10.69 0.41 8.50
N TYR A 21 9.38 0.41 8.72
CA TYR A 21 8.55 1.60 8.67
C TYR A 21 7.99 1.92 10.04
N SER A 22 7.91 3.19 10.38
CA SER A 22 7.24 3.65 11.59
C SER A 22 6.50 4.95 11.32
N PRO A 23 5.39 5.21 12.04
CA PRO A 23 4.57 6.40 11.82
C PRO A 23 5.31 7.70 12.09
N ILE A 24 4.93 8.74 11.34
CA ILE A 24 5.20 10.14 11.66
C ILE A 24 3.87 10.76 12.09
N GLU A 25 3.81 11.36 13.27
CA GLU A 25 2.56 11.92 13.82
C GLU A 25 1.97 12.99 12.89
N ASP A 26 2.80 13.93 12.46
CA ASP A 26 2.39 15.04 11.61
C ASP A 26 2.77 14.79 10.14
N TRP A 27 2.42 13.65 9.60
CA TRP A 27 2.83 13.28 8.25
C TRP A 27 2.33 14.23 7.14
N ARG A 28 1.26 14.98 7.39
CA ARG A 28 0.77 16.00 6.45
C ARG A 28 1.68 17.21 6.36
N GLU A 29 2.48 17.45 7.41
CA GLU A 29 3.37 18.60 7.52
C GLU A 29 4.79 18.33 7.02
N VAL A 30 5.08 17.10 6.55
CA VAL A 30 6.39 16.80 5.97
C VAL A 30 6.60 17.60 4.68
N GLY A 31 7.84 18.01 4.43
CA GLY A 31 8.19 18.73 3.23
C GLY A 31 8.13 17.86 1.97
N GLU A 32 8.41 18.47 0.83
CA GLU A 32 8.37 17.83 -0.48
C GLU A 32 9.22 16.54 -0.54
N SER A 33 10.38 16.53 0.12
CA SER A 33 11.26 15.35 0.16
C SER A 33 10.58 14.13 0.78
N GLY A 34 9.81 14.34 1.85
CA GLY A 34 9.06 13.26 2.49
C GLY A 34 7.96 12.70 1.58
N TRP A 35 7.23 13.57 0.89
CA TRP A 35 6.21 13.16 -0.07
C TRP A 35 6.81 12.48 -1.31
N LYS A 36 7.96 12.95 -1.77
CA LYS A 36 8.67 12.34 -2.90
C LYS A 36 9.09 10.90 -2.59
N GLU A 37 9.56 10.65 -1.38
CA GLU A 37 9.90 9.31 -0.93
C GLU A 37 8.65 8.43 -0.74
N ALA A 38 7.60 8.98 -0.14
CA ALA A 38 6.37 8.27 0.17
C ALA A 38 5.67 7.67 -1.04
N ARG A 39 5.76 8.31 -2.20
CA ARG A 39 5.11 7.80 -3.42
C ARG A 39 5.71 6.49 -3.94
N TRP A 40 6.90 6.11 -3.48
CA TRP A 40 7.58 4.88 -3.89
C TRP A 40 7.50 3.76 -2.85
N ILE A 41 6.84 4.00 -1.73
CA ILE A 41 6.68 3.01 -0.65
C ILE A 41 5.67 1.94 -1.08
N ASN A 42 5.96 0.68 -0.73
CA ASN A 42 4.95 -0.37 -0.73
C ASN A 42 3.99 -0.12 0.45
N GLY A 43 2.82 0.42 0.14
CA GLY A 43 1.84 0.79 1.17
C GLY A 43 1.37 -0.39 2.02
N MET A 44 1.20 -1.56 1.43
CA MET A 44 0.81 -2.77 2.15
C MET A 44 1.88 -3.20 3.15
N LEU A 45 3.16 -3.06 2.80
CA LEU A 45 4.27 -3.34 3.71
C LEU A 45 4.31 -2.33 4.85
N ALA A 46 4.24 -1.04 4.56
CA ALA A 46 4.21 0.00 5.60
C ALA A 46 2.99 -0.17 6.52
N TYR A 47 1.83 -0.49 5.96
CA TYR A 47 0.63 -0.82 6.73
C TYR A 47 0.87 -1.99 7.69
N SER A 48 1.55 -3.05 7.25
CA SER A 48 1.87 -4.21 8.09
C SER A 48 2.77 -3.87 9.28
N TYR A 49 3.51 -2.78 9.20
CA TYR A 49 4.31 -2.23 10.30
C TYR A 49 3.54 -1.24 11.19
N GLY A 50 2.25 -1.07 10.94
CA GLY A 50 1.41 -0.18 11.74
C GLY A 50 1.37 1.27 11.28
N VAL A 51 1.89 1.58 10.09
CA VAL A 51 1.79 2.91 9.51
C VAL A 51 0.43 3.07 8.85
N ALA A 52 -0.49 3.69 9.55
CA ALA A 52 -1.86 3.89 9.11
C ALA A 52 -2.40 5.22 9.66
N GLU A 53 -3.59 5.60 9.24
CA GLU A 53 -4.30 6.74 9.79
C GLU A 53 -5.53 6.27 10.56
N GLN A 54 -5.63 6.68 11.82
CA GLN A 54 -6.76 6.30 12.66
C GLN A 54 -8.07 6.88 12.10
N ASN A 55 -9.12 6.08 12.10
CA ASN A 55 -10.47 6.43 11.63
C ASN A 55 -10.54 6.81 10.14
N LYS A 56 -9.56 6.41 9.35
CA LYS A 56 -9.56 6.62 7.90
C LYS A 56 -9.12 5.37 7.16
N THR A 57 -9.49 5.31 5.91
CA THR A 57 -9.00 4.29 4.99
C THR A 57 -8.09 4.96 3.96
N ILE A 58 -6.86 4.47 3.85
CA ILE A 58 -5.91 4.94 2.86
C ILE A 58 -6.06 4.08 1.60
N ILE A 59 -6.24 4.73 0.46
CA ILE A 59 -6.33 4.07 -0.84
C ILE A 59 -5.04 4.33 -1.58
N CYS A 60 -4.34 3.26 -1.96
CA CYS A 60 -3.01 3.33 -2.54
C CYS A 60 -2.87 2.48 -3.80
N GLY A 61 -1.83 2.79 -4.57
CA GLY A 61 -1.39 2.03 -5.73
C GLY A 61 0.09 1.71 -5.65
N HIS A 62 0.81 1.89 -6.75
CA HIS A 62 2.24 1.72 -6.93
C HIS A 62 2.74 0.28 -6.77
N TRP A 63 2.41 -0.39 -5.68
CA TRP A 63 2.76 -1.79 -5.48
C TRP A 63 1.57 -2.69 -5.79
N HIS A 64 1.82 -3.79 -6.50
CA HIS A 64 0.76 -4.69 -6.98
C HIS A 64 0.04 -5.41 -5.84
N CYS A 65 -1.27 -5.53 -5.95
CA CYS A 65 -2.13 -6.14 -4.93
C CYS A 65 -1.75 -7.58 -4.62
N SER A 66 -1.20 -8.31 -5.58
CA SER A 66 -0.78 -9.70 -5.38
C SER A 66 0.31 -9.85 -4.31
N TRP A 67 1.11 -8.81 -4.07
CA TRP A 67 2.04 -8.80 -2.95
C TRP A 67 1.29 -8.93 -1.62
N GLY A 68 0.25 -8.11 -1.42
CA GLY A 68 -0.57 -8.14 -0.21
C GLY A 68 -1.28 -9.47 -0.02
N HIS A 69 -1.90 -9.98 -1.07
CA HIS A 69 -2.57 -11.28 -1.02
C HIS A 69 -1.60 -12.41 -0.69
N CYS A 70 -0.41 -12.38 -1.31
CA CYS A 70 0.62 -13.39 -1.05
C CYS A 70 1.22 -13.28 0.35
N ARG A 71 1.64 -12.10 0.75
CA ARG A 71 2.44 -11.88 1.97
C ARG A 71 1.63 -11.67 3.23
N LEU A 72 0.45 -11.07 3.12
CA LEU A 72 -0.37 -10.73 4.28
C LEU A 72 -1.56 -11.67 4.46
N GLU A 73 -2.07 -12.26 3.39
CA GLU A 73 -3.19 -13.20 3.43
C GLU A 73 -2.76 -14.67 3.23
N GLY A 74 -1.51 -14.90 2.85
CA GLY A 74 -1.01 -16.26 2.64
C GLY A 74 -1.43 -16.90 1.32
N ALA A 75 -1.78 -16.09 0.30
CA ALA A 75 -2.05 -16.59 -1.04
C ALA A 75 -0.79 -17.24 -1.66
N CYS A 76 -0.99 -18.12 -2.65
CA CYS A 76 0.06 -19.01 -3.12
C CYS A 76 1.24 -18.33 -3.78
N SER A 77 1.04 -17.24 -4.53
CA SER A 77 2.14 -16.58 -5.21
C SER A 77 1.87 -15.12 -5.50
N GLU A 78 2.93 -14.34 -5.60
CA GLU A 78 2.90 -12.94 -5.98
C GLU A 78 2.82 -12.77 -7.50
N PHE A 79 3.58 -13.58 -8.23
CA PHE A 79 3.60 -13.61 -9.70
C PHE A 79 3.57 -15.05 -10.18
N GLY A 80 2.43 -15.55 -10.55
CA GLY A 80 2.29 -16.90 -11.03
C GLY A 80 0.86 -17.20 -11.46
N LYS A 81 0.56 -18.45 -11.72
CA LYS A 81 -0.79 -18.86 -12.14
C LYS A 81 -1.86 -18.58 -11.09
N ASP A 82 -1.46 -18.64 -9.81
CA ASP A 82 -2.36 -18.47 -8.68
C ASP A 82 -2.32 -17.06 -8.10
N SER A 83 -1.69 -16.12 -8.79
CA SER A 83 -1.59 -14.74 -8.32
C SER A 83 -2.94 -14.05 -8.36
N ASP A 84 -3.27 -13.37 -7.28
CA ASP A 84 -4.48 -12.57 -7.16
C ASP A 84 -4.12 -11.09 -7.29
N PHE A 85 -4.55 -10.48 -8.40
CA PHE A 85 -4.35 -9.04 -8.68
C PHE A 85 -5.58 -8.20 -8.39
N SER A 86 -6.62 -8.77 -7.78
CA SER A 86 -7.78 -8.01 -7.33
C SER A 86 -7.41 -7.04 -6.21
N PRO A 87 -8.24 -6.02 -5.92
CA PRO A 87 -7.94 -5.09 -4.84
C PRO A 87 -7.68 -5.80 -3.51
N PHE A 88 -6.69 -5.32 -2.78
CA PHE A 88 -6.39 -5.80 -1.43
C PHE A 88 -7.13 -4.92 -0.42
N TYR A 89 -7.92 -5.54 0.45
CA TYR A 89 -8.70 -4.88 1.49
C TYR A 89 -8.25 -5.32 2.88
N ALA A 90 -8.01 -4.36 3.75
CA ALA A 90 -7.88 -4.60 5.18
C ALA A 90 -8.42 -3.37 5.95
N ASP A 91 -8.47 -3.45 7.26
CA ASP A 91 -8.94 -2.32 8.07
C ASP A 91 -7.99 -1.13 7.95
N GLY A 92 -8.45 -0.07 7.32
CA GLY A 92 -7.67 1.16 7.11
C GLY A 92 -6.87 1.23 5.82
N ILE A 93 -6.92 0.21 4.95
CA ILE A 93 -6.22 0.20 3.66
C ILE A 93 -7.06 -0.43 2.55
N ILE A 94 -6.99 0.16 1.37
CA ILE A 94 -7.41 -0.47 0.11
C ILE A 94 -6.27 -0.24 -0.89
N ALA A 95 -5.63 -1.31 -1.35
CA ALA A 95 -4.63 -1.24 -2.42
C ALA A 95 -5.28 -1.65 -3.74
N ILE A 96 -5.03 -0.89 -4.82
CA ILE A 96 -5.76 -1.07 -6.08
C ILE A 96 -4.88 -1.32 -7.30
N ASP A 97 -3.56 -1.39 -7.14
CA ASP A 97 -2.68 -1.64 -8.27
C ASP A 97 -2.79 -3.10 -8.75
N GLY A 98 -3.40 -3.28 -9.91
CA GLY A 98 -3.60 -4.59 -10.53
C GLY A 98 -2.40 -5.11 -11.30
N CYS A 99 -1.26 -4.42 -11.30
CA CYS A 99 -0.09 -4.76 -12.11
C CYS A 99 -0.46 -4.96 -13.59
N THR A 100 -1.13 -3.97 -14.17
CA THR A 100 -1.83 -4.08 -15.46
C THR A 100 -0.95 -4.56 -16.60
N ALA A 101 0.31 -4.14 -16.64
CA ALA A 101 1.24 -4.56 -17.67
C ALA A 101 1.51 -6.06 -17.65
N PHE A 102 1.42 -6.69 -16.49
CA PHE A 102 1.59 -8.12 -16.30
C PHE A 102 0.26 -8.88 -16.31
N SER A 103 -0.72 -8.41 -15.55
CA SER A 103 -1.99 -9.11 -15.35
C SER A 103 -2.99 -8.89 -16.50
N GLY A 104 -2.85 -7.79 -17.25
CA GLY A 104 -3.84 -7.37 -18.23
C GLY A 104 -5.14 -6.85 -17.63
N LYS A 105 -5.17 -6.61 -16.31
CA LYS A 105 -6.37 -6.19 -15.57
C LYS A 105 -6.21 -4.81 -14.98
N VAL A 106 -7.30 -4.05 -14.94
CA VAL A 106 -7.40 -2.77 -14.25
C VAL A 106 -8.39 -2.94 -13.11
N ASN A 107 -7.97 -2.59 -11.90
CA ASN A 107 -8.88 -2.58 -10.76
C ASN A 107 -9.68 -1.28 -10.70
N CYS A 108 -10.94 -1.42 -10.38
CA CYS A 108 -11.84 -0.30 -10.13
C CYS A 108 -12.62 -0.59 -8.84
N ILE A 109 -12.67 0.38 -7.95
CA ILE A 109 -13.48 0.32 -6.73
C ILE A 109 -14.49 1.46 -6.75
N VAL A 110 -15.63 1.23 -6.14
CA VAL A 110 -16.66 2.23 -5.97
C VAL A 110 -16.77 2.57 -4.49
N LEU A 111 -16.64 3.85 -4.18
CA LEU A 111 -16.79 4.36 -2.82
C LEU A 111 -18.14 5.05 -2.72
N GLU A 112 -18.90 4.70 -1.71
CA GLU A 112 -20.17 5.33 -1.44
C GLU A 112 -20.07 6.26 -0.24
N ASN A 113 -20.64 7.45 -0.38
CA ASN A 113 -20.85 8.33 0.77
C ASN A 113 -22.07 7.82 1.54
N ILE A 114 -21.80 7.47 2.76
CA ILE A 114 -22.86 7.05 3.69
C ILE A 114 -23.21 8.24 4.58
#